data_fc04c19a84a40b51086299004bf5df49
#
_entry.id   fc04c19a84a40b51086299004bf5df49
#
_cell.length_a   1.000
_cell.length_b   1.000
_cell.length_c   1.000
_cell.angle_alpha   90.00
_cell.angle_beta   90.00
_cell.angle_gamma   90.00
#
_symmetry.space_group_name_H-M   'P 1'
#
loop_
_entity.id
_entity.type
_entity.pdbx_description
1 polymer ?
#
loop_
_entity_poly.entity_id
_entity_poly.type
_entity_poly.pdbx_seq_one_letter_code
_entity_poly.pdbx_strand_id
1 'polypeptide(L)'
;MNLAVIREMNMNLPDKKVIIVGAGLAGLACARRLMEDDIPFIILEADRRIGGRLKTDTIDGFILNHGFHVLQTAYPEARRVLNYDRLGLKPFAPGAIIRIDGRFHRIADPWRHPRDLWSTLAAPIGTMGDRLRIARLALNVRRGNPYRIFEKPDMPTMEFLRSKGFSKKIIDRFFKPFFAGVCLDPDIEASSRVFQYIFRIFSEGDVSLPDEGMAAIADQLMQDLPIDRIRTSSRVESIHPGGVVLESGKAIDGCAVVLATEGPETARLAGTAKPGGSRGEICLYFAAKQPPVDDPYIVLNGEGRGLVNSLTVPSIVARNYAPAGQHLISVVVIGRLNIDDRSVEADVREELTQWFGPEVNDWCHLKTYRIVHALPEQPPPMPDPTVRSAAKKTGIYVCGEYGSVPGIQWALLSGHQTAEQVLKDLEPHR
;
A
#
# COMPACT_ATOMS: atom_id res chain seq x y z
N MET A 1 -24.10 18.04 27.48
CA MET A 1 -25.24 17.43 26.77
C MET A 1 -25.61 16.19 27.57
N ASN A 2 -26.86 16.02 27.98
CA ASN A 2 -27.26 15.06 29.02
C ASN A 2 -27.33 13.62 28.45
N LEU A 3 -26.75 12.64 29.14
CA LEU A 3 -26.74 11.21 28.74
C LEU A 3 -28.15 10.66 28.41
N ALA A 4 -29.22 11.23 29.00
CA ALA A 4 -30.61 10.92 28.70
C ALA A 4 -31.04 11.33 27.29
N VAL A 5 -30.56 12.49 26.79
CA VAL A 5 -30.85 12.99 25.44
C VAL A 5 -30.13 12.12 24.37
N ILE A 6 -28.93 11.63 24.70
CA ILE A 6 -28.18 10.70 23.83
C ILE A 6 -28.88 9.35 23.74
N ARG A 7 -29.49 8.87 24.84
CA ARG A 7 -30.27 7.61 24.87
C ARG A 7 -31.61 7.73 24.12
N GLU A 8 -32.27 8.88 24.16
CA GLU A 8 -33.50 9.12 23.38
C GLU A 8 -33.21 9.31 21.88
N MET A 9 -32.07 9.87 21.52
CA MET A 9 -31.60 9.95 20.12
C MET A 9 -31.29 8.56 19.54
N ASN A 10 -30.80 7.62 20.33
CA ASN A 10 -30.53 6.24 19.89
C ASN A 10 -31.80 5.38 19.69
N MET A 11 -32.98 5.79 20.17
CA MET A 11 -34.23 5.02 20.01
C MET A 11 -34.87 5.16 18.62
N ASN A 12 -34.34 6.00 17.73
CA ASN A 12 -34.84 6.17 16.35
C ASN A 12 -33.88 5.66 15.26
N LEU A 13 -32.78 4.99 15.62
CA LEU A 13 -31.95 4.29 14.62
C LEU A 13 -32.73 3.06 14.13
N PRO A 14 -32.80 2.83 12.81
CA PRO A 14 -33.47 1.65 12.29
C PRO A 14 -32.82 0.38 12.88
N ASP A 15 -33.61 -0.64 13.24
CA ASP A 15 -33.15 -1.97 13.66
C ASP A 15 -32.18 -2.64 12.64
N LYS A 16 -31.94 -1.99 11.52
CA LYS A 16 -31.10 -2.45 10.42
C LYS A 16 -29.69 -1.93 10.56
N LYS A 17 -28.74 -2.83 10.44
CA LYS A 17 -27.29 -2.57 10.50
C LYS A 17 -26.73 -2.02 9.19
N VAL A 18 -25.57 -1.36 9.26
CA VAL A 18 -24.75 -1.02 8.11
C VAL A 18 -24.00 -2.28 7.62
N ILE A 19 -24.10 -2.60 6.35
CA ILE A 19 -23.39 -3.74 5.74
C ILE A 19 -22.12 -3.24 5.09
N ILE A 20 -20.97 -3.73 5.54
CA ILE A 20 -19.66 -3.43 4.97
C ILE A 20 -19.20 -4.64 4.16
N VAL A 21 -19.00 -4.46 2.87
CA VAL A 21 -18.54 -5.52 1.96
C VAL A 21 -17.04 -5.39 1.74
N GLY A 22 -16.29 -6.32 2.31
CA GLY A 22 -14.83 -6.37 2.33
C GLY A 22 -14.21 -6.01 3.67
N ALA A 23 -13.32 -6.89 4.18
CA ALA A 23 -12.56 -6.75 5.42
C ALA A 23 -11.11 -6.32 5.17
N GLY A 24 -10.85 -5.53 4.13
CA GLY A 24 -9.59 -4.82 3.93
C GLY A 24 -9.48 -3.60 4.85
N LEU A 25 -8.35 -2.88 4.80
CA LEU A 25 -8.11 -1.73 5.69
C LEU A 25 -9.22 -0.68 5.64
N ALA A 26 -9.81 -0.42 4.47
CA ALA A 26 -10.90 0.54 4.32
C ALA A 26 -12.18 0.09 5.05
N GLY A 27 -12.55 -1.19 4.89
CA GLY A 27 -13.72 -1.75 5.58
C GLY A 27 -13.53 -1.80 7.10
N LEU A 28 -12.34 -2.20 7.57
CA LEU A 28 -12.01 -2.23 9.00
C LEU A 28 -12.00 -0.81 9.61
N ALA A 29 -11.44 0.17 8.91
CA ALA A 29 -11.45 1.57 9.35
C ALA A 29 -12.87 2.15 9.40
N CYS A 30 -13.71 1.81 8.41
CA CYS A 30 -15.12 2.18 8.40
C CYS A 30 -15.87 1.58 9.60
N ALA A 31 -15.68 0.29 9.86
CA ALA A 31 -16.31 -0.41 10.98
C ALA A 31 -15.92 0.20 12.34
N ARG A 32 -14.62 0.48 12.53
CA ARG A 32 -14.14 1.12 13.78
C ARG A 32 -14.82 2.47 14.01
N ARG A 33 -14.92 3.31 12.97
CA ARG A 33 -15.55 4.62 13.08
C ARG A 33 -17.04 4.52 13.37
N LEU A 34 -17.76 3.56 12.75
CA LEU A 34 -19.18 3.30 13.07
C LEU A 34 -19.36 2.83 14.52
N MET A 35 -18.42 2.01 15.00
CA MET A 35 -18.45 1.50 16.38
C MET A 35 -18.29 2.62 17.42
N GLU A 36 -17.48 3.65 17.14
CA GLU A 36 -17.29 4.82 18.03
C GLU A 36 -18.60 5.56 18.30
N ASP A 37 -19.59 5.51 17.41
CA ASP A 37 -20.92 6.07 17.56
C ASP A 37 -22.02 5.02 17.82
N ASP A 38 -21.64 3.81 18.26
CA ASP A 38 -22.53 2.70 18.59
C ASP A 38 -23.46 2.26 17.44
N ILE A 39 -23.10 2.53 16.17
CA ILE A 39 -23.88 2.13 15.00
C ILE A 39 -23.73 0.63 14.75
N PRO A 40 -24.84 -0.14 14.67
CA PRO A 40 -24.81 -1.55 14.34
C PRO A 40 -24.25 -1.77 12.92
N PHE A 41 -23.29 -2.68 12.78
CA PHE A 41 -22.74 -3.04 11.47
C PHE A 41 -22.46 -4.54 11.38
N ILE A 42 -22.24 -5.01 10.15
CA ILE A 42 -21.69 -6.34 9.84
C ILE A 42 -20.69 -6.21 8.71
N ILE A 43 -19.55 -6.87 8.84
CA ILE A 43 -18.54 -7.00 7.78
C ILE A 43 -18.72 -8.34 7.09
N LEU A 44 -18.75 -8.35 5.75
CA LEU A 44 -18.83 -9.53 4.91
C LEU A 44 -17.55 -9.62 4.09
N GLU A 45 -16.75 -10.66 4.31
CA GLU A 45 -15.47 -10.89 3.64
C GLU A 45 -15.56 -12.19 2.81
N ALA A 46 -15.16 -12.10 1.55
CA ALA A 46 -15.20 -13.24 0.63
C ALA A 46 -14.15 -14.30 0.94
N ASP A 47 -12.98 -13.89 1.44
CA ASP A 47 -11.89 -14.78 1.82
C ASP A 47 -12.12 -15.37 3.23
N ARG A 48 -11.32 -16.38 3.58
CA ARG A 48 -11.27 -16.96 4.92
C ARG A 48 -10.53 -16.06 5.92
N ARG A 49 -9.71 -15.14 5.45
CA ARG A 49 -8.89 -14.21 6.25
C ARG A 49 -9.24 -12.77 5.91
N ILE A 50 -9.20 -11.92 6.92
CA ILE A 50 -9.31 -10.48 6.78
C ILE A 50 -8.00 -9.86 6.23
N GLY A 51 -7.98 -8.53 6.04
CA GLY A 51 -6.78 -7.76 5.67
C GLY A 51 -6.68 -7.41 4.19
N GLY A 52 -7.50 -8.02 3.33
CA GLY A 52 -7.49 -7.75 1.89
C GLY A 52 -6.13 -8.08 1.27
N ARG A 53 -5.39 -7.08 0.77
CA ARG A 53 -4.04 -7.25 0.20
C ARG A 53 -2.93 -7.34 1.25
N LEU A 54 -3.14 -6.86 2.47
CA LEU A 54 -2.16 -7.00 3.56
C LEU A 54 -2.31 -8.36 4.24
N LYS A 55 -1.89 -9.40 3.54
CA LYS A 55 -1.83 -10.77 4.05
C LYS A 55 -0.38 -11.18 4.29
N THR A 56 -0.18 -12.06 5.26
CA THR A 56 1.12 -12.65 5.59
C THR A 56 0.94 -14.15 5.75
N ASP A 57 1.85 -14.92 5.20
CA ASP A 57 1.94 -16.36 5.40
C ASP A 57 3.19 -16.69 6.21
N THR A 58 3.15 -17.74 7.01
CA THR A 58 4.33 -18.33 7.65
C THR A 58 4.63 -19.65 6.98
N ILE A 59 5.80 -19.77 6.36
CA ILE A 59 6.25 -20.98 5.66
C ILE A 59 7.62 -21.36 6.22
N ASP A 60 7.74 -22.52 6.81
CA ASP A 60 8.99 -23.04 7.41
C ASP A 60 9.66 -22.05 8.38
N GLY A 61 8.85 -21.27 9.11
CA GLY A 61 9.30 -20.24 10.05
C GLY A 61 9.67 -18.89 9.41
N PHE A 62 9.55 -18.75 8.11
CA PHE A 62 9.70 -17.47 7.40
C PHE A 62 8.37 -16.74 7.33
N ILE A 63 8.41 -15.40 7.48
CA ILE A 63 7.25 -14.50 7.37
C ILE A 63 7.23 -13.89 5.97
N LEU A 64 6.26 -14.29 5.15
CA LEU A 64 6.12 -13.88 3.75
C LEU A 64 4.87 -13.02 3.58
N ASN A 65 5.04 -11.77 3.17
CA ASN A 65 3.92 -10.90 2.82
C ASN A 65 3.42 -11.18 1.40
N HIS A 66 2.12 -11.02 1.15
CA HIS A 66 1.55 -11.16 -0.18
C HIS A 66 1.88 -9.95 -1.06
N GLY A 67 3.10 -9.90 -1.59
CA GLY A 67 3.67 -8.76 -2.31
C GLY A 67 4.58 -7.90 -1.43
N PHE A 68 5.24 -6.92 -2.05
CA PHE A 68 6.13 -6.00 -1.34
C PHE A 68 5.35 -4.82 -0.77
N HIS A 69 5.11 -4.83 0.51
CA HIS A 69 4.41 -3.77 1.24
C HIS A 69 5.30 -3.23 2.35
N VAL A 70 5.16 -1.93 2.62
CA VAL A 70 5.83 -1.23 3.72
C VAL A 70 4.85 -0.24 4.36
N LEU A 71 5.04 0.06 5.64
CA LEU A 71 4.34 1.13 6.33
C LEU A 71 5.23 2.37 6.39
N GLN A 72 4.71 3.48 5.87
CA GLN A 72 5.34 4.79 6.02
C GLN A 72 4.93 5.41 7.35
N THR A 73 5.87 5.64 8.26
CA THR A 73 5.54 6.14 9.59
C THR A 73 5.03 7.58 9.60
N ALA A 74 5.25 8.34 8.53
CA ALA A 74 4.73 9.71 8.37
C ALA A 74 3.30 9.79 7.84
N TYR A 75 2.65 8.68 7.54
CA TYR A 75 1.24 8.68 7.13
C TYR A 75 0.33 9.24 8.22
N PRO A 76 -0.36 10.39 7.99
CA PRO A 76 -1.14 11.03 9.04
C PRO A 76 -2.26 10.16 9.59
N GLU A 77 -3.00 9.47 8.70
CA GLU A 77 -4.12 8.64 9.12
C GLU A 77 -3.66 7.35 9.80
N ALA A 78 -2.58 6.72 9.30
CA ALA A 78 -2.00 5.57 9.97
C ALA A 78 -1.54 5.90 11.39
N ARG A 79 -0.92 7.07 11.61
CA ARG A 79 -0.56 7.57 12.95
C ARG A 79 -1.75 7.79 13.86
N ARG A 80 -2.88 8.18 13.30
CA ARG A 80 -4.11 8.44 14.07
C ARG A 80 -4.75 7.15 14.58
N VAL A 81 -4.74 6.09 13.76
CA VAL A 81 -5.52 4.87 14.03
C VAL A 81 -4.71 3.66 14.47
N LEU A 82 -3.39 3.65 14.22
CA LEU A 82 -2.52 2.52 14.53
C LEU A 82 -1.62 2.82 15.74
N ASN A 83 -1.44 1.83 16.58
CA ASN A 83 -0.43 1.85 17.65
C ASN A 83 0.88 1.27 17.12
N TYR A 84 1.85 2.13 16.80
CA TYR A 84 3.13 1.75 16.21
C TYR A 84 4.01 0.94 17.15
N ASP A 85 3.91 1.17 18.47
CA ASP A 85 4.68 0.41 19.46
C ASP A 85 4.23 -1.06 19.49
N ARG A 86 2.92 -1.31 19.42
CA ARG A 86 2.36 -2.67 19.35
C ARG A 86 2.69 -3.38 18.04
N LEU A 87 2.86 -2.64 16.93
CA LEU A 87 3.27 -3.21 15.65
C LEU A 87 4.76 -3.58 15.64
N GLY A 88 5.55 -3.10 16.58
CA GLY A 88 6.98 -3.37 16.67
C GLY A 88 7.74 -2.96 15.41
N LEU A 89 7.42 -1.77 14.85
CA LEU A 89 7.94 -1.32 13.57
C LEU A 89 9.45 -1.32 13.50
N LYS A 90 10.02 -1.94 12.46
CA LYS A 90 11.45 -2.01 12.17
C LYS A 90 11.74 -1.20 10.90
N PRO A 91 12.54 -0.13 10.99
CA PRO A 91 12.79 0.75 9.86
C PRO A 91 13.84 0.18 8.90
N PHE A 92 13.64 0.42 7.62
CA PHE A 92 14.70 0.39 6.63
C PHE A 92 15.67 1.55 6.88
N ALA A 93 16.91 1.41 6.44
CA ALA A 93 17.83 2.54 6.41
C ALA A 93 17.35 3.58 5.36
N PRO A 94 17.43 4.89 5.68
CA PRO A 94 16.94 5.94 4.79
C PRO A 94 17.87 6.14 3.59
N GLY A 95 17.57 5.42 2.52
CA GLY A 95 18.36 5.40 1.29
C GLY A 95 18.08 4.19 0.44
N ALA A 96 18.98 3.88 -0.47
CA ALA A 96 18.91 2.70 -1.32
C ALA A 96 20.32 2.27 -1.77
N ILE A 97 20.46 1.01 -2.13
CA ILE A 97 21.57 0.50 -2.92
C ILE A 97 21.10 0.43 -4.37
N ILE A 98 21.81 1.03 -5.31
CA ILE A 98 21.42 1.03 -6.72
C ILE A 98 22.49 0.31 -7.53
N ARG A 99 22.08 -0.67 -8.34
CA ARG A 99 22.93 -1.33 -9.29
C ARG A 99 23.04 -0.51 -10.57
N ILE A 100 24.26 -0.11 -10.94
CA ILE A 100 24.55 0.71 -12.12
C ILE A 100 25.87 0.25 -12.73
N ASP A 101 25.88 0.02 -14.03
CA ASP A 101 27.08 -0.39 -14.79
C ASP A 101 27.76 -1.63 -14.13
N GLY A 102 26.94 -2.61 -13.67
CA GLY A 102 27.39 -3.85 -13.02
C GLY A 102 27.89 -3.69 -11.58
N ARG A 103 27.77 -2.52 -10.96
CA ARG A 103 28.25 -2.24 -9.60
C ARG A 103 27.15 -1.70 -8.70
N PHE A 104 27.26 -1.96 -7.41
CA PHE A 104 26.35 -1.45 -6.39
C PHE A 104 26.84 -0.11 -5.84
N HIS A 105 25.96 0.88 -5.80
CA HIS A 105 26.23 2.21 -5.28
C HIS A 105 25.23 2.54 -4.18
N ARG A 106 25.73 2.82 -2.98
CA ARG A 106 24.90 3.23 -1.85
C ARG A 106 24.58 4.72 -1.94
N ILE A 107 23.28 5.04 -1.76
CA ILE A 107 22.78 6.39 -1.59
C ILE A 107 22.04 6.44 -0.27
N ALA A 108 22.37 7.39 0.56
CA ALA A 108 21.65 7.63 1.80
C ALA A 108 21.23 9.09 1.90
N ASP A 109 20.21 9.35 2.72
CA ASP A 109 19.86 10.71 3.12
C ASP A 109 20.99 11.28 4.00
N PRO A 110 21.75 12.29 3.53
CA PRO A 110 22.90 12.79 4.25
C PRO A 110 22.55 13.46 5.60
N TRP A 111 21.30 13.90 5.76
CA TRP A 111 20.82 14.49 7.00
C TRP A 111 20.56 13.43 8.07
N ARG A 112 20.13 12.26 7.66
CA ARG A 112 19.80 11.14 8.55
C ARG A 112 20.95 10.15 8.73
N HIS A 113 21.82 10.04 7.69
CA HIS A 113 23.02 9.17 7.67
C HIS A 113 24.25 9.92 7.17
N PRO A 114 24.83 10.82 7.97
CA PRO A 114 26.00 11.63 7.57
C PRO A 114 27.24 10.79 7.22
N ARG A 115 27.35 9.56 7.75
CA ARG A 115 28.45 8.64 7.42
C ARG A 115 28.48 8.23 5.96
N ASP A 116 27.29 8.18 5.30
CA ASP A 116 27.17 7.79 3.88
C ASP A 116 27.21 9.00 2.91
N LEU A 117 27.55 10.19 3.41
CA LEU A 117 27.64 11.41 2.60
C LEU A 117 28.61 11.23 1.44
N TRP A 118 29.80 10.70 1.70
CA TRP A 118 30.84 10.52 0.68
C TRP A 118 30.45 9.48 -0.38
N SER A 119 29.87 8.35 0.02
CA SER A 119 29.36 7.35 -0.93
C SER A 119 28.25 7.92 -1.78
N THR A 120 27.32 8.68 -1.17
CA THR A 120 26.25 9.37 -1.90
C THR A 120 26.79 10.42 -2.89
N LEU A 121 27.83 11.16 -2.49
CA LEU A 121 28.46 12.16 -3.38
C LEU A 121 29.27 11.52 -4.51
N ALA A 122 29.90 10.37 -4.29
CA ALA A 122 30.65 9.64 -5.29
C ALA A 122 29.80 8.82 -6.26
N ALA A 123 28.55 8.49 -5.88
CA ALA A 123 27.67 7.64 -6.68
C ALA A 123 27.34 8.28 -8.04
N PRO A 124 27.47 7.53 -9.16
CA PRO A 124 27.30 8.05 -10.52
C PRO A 124 25.81 8.15 -10.93
N ILE A 125 24.93 8.65 -10.03
CA ILE A 125 23.48 8.59 -10.17
C ILE A 125 22.94 9.83 -10.89
N GLY A 126 23.53 11.00 -10.62
CA GLY A 126 23.10 12.27 -11.18
C GLY A 126 24.20 13.32 -11.13
N THR A 127 23.85 14.55 -11.42
CA THR A 127 24.72 15.73 -11.36
C THR A 127 24.64 16.42 -10.00
N MET A 128 25.58 17.30 -9.69
CA MET A 128 25.48 18.18 -8.51
C MET A 128 24.22 19.07 -8.58
N GLY A 129 23.83 19.51 -9.78
CA GLY A 129 22.57 20.24 -9.99
C GLY A 129 21.34 19.42 -9.63
N ASP A 130 21.34 18.11 -9.89
CA ASP A 130 20.22 17.22 -9.50
C ASP A 130 20.09 17.11 -7.99
N ARG A 131 21.18 17.06 -7.25
CA ARG A 131 21.17 17.01 -5.77
C ARG A 131 20.57 18.28 -5.17
N LEU A 132 20.92 19.45 -5.71
CA LEU A 132 20.29 20.72 -5.30
C LEU A 132 18.80 20.74 -5.62
N ARG A 133 18.40 20.18 -6.78
CA ARG A 133 16.97 20.07 -7.14
C ARG A 133 16.21 19.12 -6.21
N ILE A 134 16.82 18.00 -5.81
CA ILE A 134 16.22 17.09 -4.80
C ILE A 134 16.01 17.83 -3.48
N ALA A 135 17.02 18.52 -2.97
CA ALA A 135 16.91 19.30 -1.74
C ALA A 135 15.81 20.38 -1.84
N ARG A 136 15.75 21.10 -2.97
CA ARG A 136 14.70 22.10 -3.23
C ARG A 136 13.31 21.45 -3.32
N LEU A 137 13.20 20.30 -3.97
CA LEU A 137 11.95 19.54 -4.06
C LEU A 137 11.48 19.13 -2.66
N ALA A 138 12.37 18.54 -1.84
CA ALA A 138 12.08 18.14 -0.48
C ALA A 138 11.59 19.32 0.37
N LEU A 139 12.26 20.47 0.32
CA LEU A 139 11.81 21.68 1.02
C LEU A 139 10.44 22.17 0.54
N ASN A 140 10.16 22.07 -0.76
CA ASN A 140 8.89 22.53 -1.32
C ASN A 140 7.72 21.63 -0.94
N VAL A 141 7.91 20.30 -0.95
CA VAL A 141 6.83 19.37 -0.62
C VAL A 141 6.53 19.30 0.87
N ARG A 142 7.50 19.61 1.72
CA ARG A 142 7.33 19.64 3.20
C ARG A 142 6.55 20.86 3.70
N ARG A 143 6.34 21.89 2.88
CA ARG A 143 5.64 23.10 3.30
C ARG A 143 4.14 22.90 3.42
N GLY A 144 3.58 23.31 4.56
CA GLY A 144 2.14 23.34 4.81
C GLY A 144 1.49 21.95 4.93
N ASN A 145 0.17 21.91 4.76
CA ASN A 145 -0.61 20.68 4.85
C ASN A 145 -0.26 19.72 3.69
N PRO A 146 0.02 18.42 3.95
CA PRO A 146 0.36 17.44 2.92
C PRO A 146 -0.73 17.25 1.87
N TYR A 147 -1.98 17.40 2.23
CA TYR A 147 -3.11 17.22 1.32
C TYR A 147 -3.23 18.32 0.26
N ARG A 148 -2.69 19.53 0.52
CA ARG A 148 -2.64 20.62 -0.49
C ARG A 148 -1.81 20.29 -1.73
N ILE A 149 -1.05 19.20 -1.71
CA ILE A 149 -0.36 18.72 -2.90
C ILE A 149 -1.36 18.33 -3.99
N PHE A 150 -2.53 17.84 -3.60
CA PHE A 150 -3.58 17.44 -4.54
C PHE A 150 -4.37 18.62 -5.15
N GLU A 151 -4.19 19.84 -4.64
CA GLU A 151 -4.72 21.07 -5.24
C GLU A 151 -3.83 21.63 -6.36
N LYS A 152 -2.57 21.15 -6.49
CA LYS A 152 -1.61 21.64 -7.49
C LYS A 152 -1.98 21.15 -8.90
N PRO A 153 -1.47 21.82 -9.97
CA PRO A 153 -1.52 21.26 -11.32
C PRO A 153 -0.97 19.83 -11.35
N ASP A 154 -1.59 18.97 -12.16
CA ASP A 154 -1.20 17.58 -12.28
C ASP A 154 -0.75 17.25 -13.70
N MET A 155 0.23 16.37 -13.82
CA MET A 155 0.82 15.90 -15.06
C MET A 155 1.50 14.54 -14.79
N PRO A 156 1.92 13.80 -15.82
CA PRO A 156 2.76 12.62 -15.63
C PRO A 156 4.01 12.92 -14.83
N THR A 157 4.40 12.03 -13.91
CA THR A 157 5.60 12.20 -13.06
C THR A 157 6.87 12.38 -13.90
N MET A 158 6.99 11.64 -14.99
CA MET A 158 8.12 11.79 -15.92
C MET A 158 8.22 13.21 -16.46
N GLU A 159 7.11 13.79 -16.91
CA GLU A 159 7.05 15.16 -17.41
C GLU A 159 7.34 16.18 -16.29
N PHE A 160 6.78 15.97 -15.11
CA PHE A 160 7.07 16.81 -13.95
C PHE A 160 8.56 16.85 -13.62
N LEU A 161 9.24 15.71 -13.56
CA LEU A 161 10.67 15.65 -13.27
C LEU A 161 11.49 16.40 -14.33
N ARG A 162 11.16 16.23 -15.61
CA ARG A 162 11.78 16.98 -16.71
C ARG A 162 11.56 18.49 -16.60
N SER A 163 10.33 18.91 -16.26
CA SER A 163 9.98 20.33 -16.08
C SER A 163 10.73 20.99 -14.91
N LYS A 164 11.12 20.20 -13.89
CA LYS A 164 11.97 20.67 -12.79
C LYS A 164 13.46 20.66 -13.13
N GLY A 165 13.83 20.27 -14.37
CA GLY A 165 15.19 20.30 -14.87
C GLY A 165 16.06 19.14 -14.39
N PHE A 166 15.48 18.06 -13.87
CA PHE A 166 16.25 16.86 -13.53
C PHE A 166 16.89 16.26 -14.76
N SER A 167 18.15 15.82 -14.63
CA SER A 167 18.86 15.19 -15.74
C SER A 167 18.27 13.82 -16.05
N LYS A 168 18.38 13.41 -17.33
CA LYS A 168 18.00 12.05 -17.74
C LYS A 168 18.67 10.98 -16.87
N LYS A 169 19.93 11.24 -16.48
CA LYS A 169 20.75 10.32 -15.69
C LYS A 169 20.12 10.00 -14.33
N ILE A 170 19.68 11.01 -13.55
CA ILE A 170 19.06 10.75 -12.25
C ILE A 170 17.64 10.21 -12.38
N ILE A 171 16.92 10.61 -13.43
CA ILE A 171 15.59 10.06 -13.71
C ILE A 171 15.70 8.55 -13.96
N ASP A 172 16.55 8.13 -14.87
CA ASP A 172 16.68 6.72 -15.27
C ASP A 172 17.31 5.85 -14.16
N ARG A 173 18.31 6.38 -13.43
CA ARG A 173 19.09 5.59 -12.46
C ARG A 173 18.50 5.56 -11.06
N PHE A 174 17.63 6.51 -10.71
CA PHE A 174 17.04 6.60 -9.35
C PHE A 174 15.52 6.74 -9.36
N PHE A 175 14.99 7.84 -9.94
CA PHE A 175 13.55 8.08 -9.84
C PHE A 175 12.73 6.98 -10.49
N LYS A 176 13.14 6.55 -11.68
CA LYS A 176 12.41 5.51 -12.42
C LYS A 176 12.41 4.18 -11.67
N PRO A 177 13.54 3.53 -11.31
CA PRO A 177 13.50 2.25 -10.60
C PRO A 177 12.81 2.34 -9.23
N PHE A 178 12.94 3.47 -8.52
CA PHE A 178 12.31 3.64 -7.23
C PHE A 178 10.79 3.82 -7.34
N PHE A 179 10.33 4.81 -8.11
CA PHE A 179 8.90 5.10 -8.23
C PHE A 179 8.16 4.10 -9.13
N ALA A 180 8.85 3.43 -10.05
CA ALA A 180 8.29 2.29 -10.74
C ALA A 180 7.85 1.20 -9.74
N GLY A 181 8.65 0.90 -8.72
CA GLY A 181 8.28 -0.02 -7.65
C GLY A 181 7.13 0.49 -6.78
N VAL A 182 7.10 1.78 -6.48
CA VAL A 182 6.06 2.39 -5.62
C VAL A 182 4.69 2.45 -6.32
N CYS A 183 4.66 2.80 -7.60
CA CYS A 183 3.41 2.95 -8.37
C CYS A 183 3.11 1.72 -9.25
N LEU A 184 3.99 0.73 -9.29
CA LEU A 184 3.97 -0.42 -10.20
C LEU A 184 3.86 0.03 -11.67
N ASP A 185 4.51 1.14 -11.99
CA ASP A 185 4.47 1.82 -13.28
C ASP A 185 5.90 2.00 -13.83
N PRO A 186 6.34 1.12 -14.74
CA PRO A 186 7.72 1.16 -15.27
C PRO A 186 8.10 2.47 -15.95
N ASP A 187 7.14 3.21 -16.47
CA ASP A 187 7.38 4.45 -17.21
C ASP A 187 7.15 5.72 -16.37
N ILE A 188 6.71 5.53 -15.10
CA ILE A 188 6.39 6.62 -14.14
C ILE A 188 5.47 7.69 -14.73
N GLU A 189 4.46 7.24 -15.49
CA GLU A 189 3.38 8.08 -16.03
C GLU A 189 2.29 8.40 -14.99
N ALA A 190 2.39 7.80 -13.80
CA ALA A 190 1.51 8.11 -12.68
C ALA A 190 1.56 9.60 -12.32
N SER A 191 0.49 10.08 -11.69
CA SER A 191 0.30 11.50 -11.30
C SER A 191 1.47 12.08 -10.51
N SER A 192 1.89 13.28 -10.91
CA SER A 192 2.90 14.05 -10.19
C SER A 192 2.45 14.52 -8.80
N ARG A 193 1.15 14.59 -8.53
CA ARG A 193 0.61 14.86 -7.19
C ARG A 193 0.89 13.67 -6.26
N VAL A 194 0.63 12.45 -6.74
CA VAL A 194 0.94 11.21 -6.02
C VAL A 194 2.45 11.10 -5.77
N PHE A 195 3.28 11.35 -6.79
CA PHE A 195 4.73 11.40 -6.65
C PHE A 195 5.17 12.39 -5.56
N GLN A 196 4.69 13.65 -5.61
CA GLN A 196 5.08 14.69 -4.65
C GLN A 196 4.63 14.35 -3.23
N TYR A 197 3.43 13.77 -3.07
CA TYR A 197 2.93 13.32 -1.78
C TYR A 197 3.81 12.20 -1.20
N ILE A 198 4.07 11.16 -1.98
CA ILE A 198 4.90 10.03 -1.55
C ILE A 198 6.33 10.50 -1.24
N PHE A 199 6.91 11.37 -2.09
CA PHE A 199 8.25 11.93 -1.86
C PHE A 199 8.31 12.74 -0.55
N ARG A 200 7.24 13.48 -0.23
CA ARG A 200 7.10 14.15 1.07
C ARG A 200 7.12 13.16 2.22
N ILE A 201 6.27 12.13 2.16
CA ILE A 201 6.14 11.12 3.22
C ILE A 201 7.47 10.40 3.48
N PHE A 202 8.19 10.00 2.42
CA PHE A 202 9.54 9.44 2.55
C PHE A 202 10.53 10.40 3.22
N SER A 203 10.36 11.70 3.00
CA SER A 203 11.25 12.71 3.57
C SER A 203 10.94 13.07 5.03
N GLU A 204 9.74 12.74 5.54
CA GLU A 204 9.27 13.09 6.88
C GLU A 204 9.25 11.90 7.87
N GLY A 205 9.29 10.66 7.38
CA GLY A 205 9.19 9.46 8.21
C GLY A 205 10.06 8.31 7.74
N ASP A 206 9.91 7.18 8.42
CA ASP A 206 10.59 5.94 8.12
C ASP A 206 9.72 5.04 7.24
N VAL A 207 10.39 4.26 6.41
CA VAL A 207 9.83 3.07 5.75
C VAL A 207 10.03 1.91 6.69
N SER A 208 8.97 1.22 7.09
CA SER A 208 9.08 0.20 8.13
C SER A 208 8.29 -1.06 7.81
N LEU A 209 8.71 -2.17 8.41
CA LEU A 209 7.98 -3.42 8.46
C LEU A 209 7.48 -3.65 9.89
N PRO A 210 6.23 -4.10 10.09
CA PRO A 210 5.79 -4.68 11.36
C PRO A 210 6.59 -5.96 11.65
N ASP A 211 6.92 -6.20 12.90
CA ASP A 211 7.78 -7.33 13.31
C ASP A 211 7.15 -8.72 13.04
N GLU A 212 5.82 -8.78 12.97
CA GLU A 212 5.03 -10.00 12.72
C GLU A 212 4.42 -10.05 11.29
N GLY A 213 4.93 -9.23 10.36
CA GLY A 213 4.40 -9.15 9.00
C GLY A 213 3.32 -8.10 8.81
N MET A 214 3.00 -7.82 7.55
CA MET A 214 2.10 -6.73 7.19
C MET A 214 0.63 -6.99 7.59
N ALA A 215 0.23 -8.25 7.78
CA ALA A 215 -1.11 -8.60 8.27
C ALA A 215 -1.40 -8.04 9.67
N ALA A 216 -0.37 -7.87 10.51
CA ALA A 216 -0.49 -7.30 11.85
C ALA A 216 -1.19 -5.93 11.87
N ILE A 217 -1.15 -5.16 10.78
CA ILE A 217 -1.87 -3.88 10.64
C ILE A 217 -3.39 -4.12 10.63
N ALA A 218 -3.84 -5.10 9.83
CA ALA A 218 -5.27 -5.44 9.75
C ALA A 218 -5.74 -6.12 11.05
N ASP A 219 -4.91 -6.98 11.63
CA ASP A 219 -5.21 -7.66 12.90
C ASP A 219 -5.35 -6.64 14.03
N GLN A 220 -4.51 -5.62 14.09
CA GLN A 220 -4.62 -4.54 15.07
C GLN A 220 -5.93 -3.74 14.90
N LEU A 221 -6.33 -3.45 13.67
CA LEU A 221 -7.61 -2.77 13.41
C LEU A 221 -8.82 -3.62 13.83
N MET A 222 -8.69 -4.93 13.73
CA MET A 222 -9.76 -5.87 14.09
C MET A 222 -9.88 -6.08 15.60
N GLN A 223 -8.78 -5.92 16.36
CA GLN A 223 -8.74 -6.27 17.81
C GLN A 223 -9.90 -5.70 18.65
N ASP A 224 -10.31 -4.47 18.32
CA ASP A 224 -11.37 -3.78 19.07
C ASP A 224 -12.77 -4.05 18.49
N LEU A 225 -12.90 -4.75 17.36
CA LEU A 225 -14.17 -5.04 16.72
C LEU A 225 -14.81 -6.32 17.27
N PRO A 226 -16.13 -6.35 17.51
CA PRO A 226 -16.83 -7.56 17.91
C PRO A 226 -16.72 -8.65 16.84
N ILE A 227 -16.16 -9.80 17.20
CA ILE A 227 -15.89 -10.90 16.26
C ILE A 227 -17.15 -11.46 15.57
N ASP A 228 -18.28 -11.44 16.26
CA ASP A 228 -19.58 -11.86 15.76
C ASP A 228 -20.14 -10.95 14.65
N ARG A 229 -19.60 -9.75 14.52
CA ARG A 229 -19.92 -8.80 13.45
C ARG A 229 -19.05 -8.98 12.19
N ILE A 230 -18.12 -9.92 12.18
CA ILE A 230 -17.25 -10.20 11.03
C ILE A 230 -17.56 -11.60 10.51
N ARG A 231 -17.95 -11.71 9.23
CA ARG A 231 -18.24 -12.96 8.56
C ARG A 231 -17.28 -13.14 7.39
N THR A 232 -16.33 -14.03 7.55
CA THR A 232 -15.45 -14.50 6.47
C THR A 232 -16.15 -15.56 5.62
N SER A 233 -15.57 -15.93 4.49
CA SER A 233 -16.16 -16.88 3.51
C SER A 233 -17.60 -16.53 3.14
N SER A 234 -17.89 -15.22 3.03
CA SER A 234 -19.22 -14.64 2.81
C SER A 234 -19.19 -13.70 1.61
N ARG A 235 -18.96 -14.25 0.42
CA ARG A 235 -18.91 -13.49 -0.84
C ARG A 235 -20.27 -12.90 -1.15
N VAL A 236 -20.30 -11.60 -1.43
CA VAL A 236 -21.48 -10.88 -1.90
C VAL A 236 -21.60 -11.00 -3.41
N GLU A 237 -22.74 -11.51 -3.89
CA GLU A 237 -23.04 -11.65 -5.31
C GLU A 237 -23.63 -10.37 -5.90
N SER A 238 -24.58 -9.77 -5.18
CA SER A 238 -25.26 -8.56 -5.62
C SER A 238 -25.64 -7.65 -4.45
N ILE A 239 -25.88 -6.38 -4.74
CA ILE A 239 -26.27 -5.35 -3.79
C ILE A 239 -27.55 -4.62 -4.24
N HIS A 240 -28.29 -4.12 -3.29
CA HIS A 240 -29.44 -3.23 -3.52
C HIS A 240 -29.55 -2.22 -2.35
N PRO A 241 -30.35 -1.14 -2.47
CA PRO A 241 -30.42 -0.10 -1.42
C PRO A 241 -30.86 -0.59 -0.03
N GLY A 242 -31.49 -1.75 0.05
CA GLY A 242 -31.96 -2.35 1.30
C GLY A 242 -31.09 -3.49 1.83
N GLY A 243 -29.96 -3.80 1.17
CA GLY A 243 -29.11 -4.91 1.61
C GLY A 243 -28.27 -5.56 0.53
N VAL A 244 -27.88 -6.81 0.76
CA VAL A 244 -27.04 -7.60 -0.13
C VAL A 244 -27.55 -9.03 -0.26
N VAL A 245 -27.20 -9.70 -1.37
CA VAL A 245 -27.40 -11.14 -1.55
C VAL A 245 -26.01 -11.80 -1.60
N LEU A 246 -25.82 -12.84 -0.80
CA LEU A 246 -24.60 -13.64 -0.83
C LEU A 246 -24.64 -14.65 -1.98
N GLU A 247 -23.46 -15.13 -2.40
CA GLU A 247 -23.31 -16.20 -3.40
C GLU A 247 -24.06 -17.49 -3.02
N SER A 248 -24.29 -17.72 -1.72
CA SER A 248 -25.10 -18.79 -1.19
C SER A 248 -26.64 -18.60 -1.39
N GLY A 249 -27.06 -17.50 -1.97
CA GLY A 249 -28.47 -17.10 -2.12
C GLY A 249 -29.08 -16.44 -0.86
N LYS A 250 -28.33 -16.35 0.25
CA LYS A 250 -28.83 -15.73 1.49
C LYS A 250 -28.88 -14.22 1.35
N ALA A 251 -30.06 -13.62 1.56
CA ALA A 251 -30.20 -12.17 1.68
C ALA A 251 -29.85 -11.68 3.09
N ILE A 252 -29.26 -10.48 3.17
CA ILE A 252 -28.95 -9.76 4.41
C ILE A 252 -29.46 -8.34 4.25
N ASP A 253 -30.43 -7.96 5.08
CA ASP A 253 -30.99 -6.61 5.09
C ASP A 253 -30.12 -5.64 5.90
N GLY A 254 -30.09 -4.38 5.44
CA GLY A 254 -29.34 -3.30 6.08
C GLY A 254 -29.96 -1.94 5.80
N CYS A 255 -29.59 -0.92 6.57
CA CYS A 255 -29.94 0.48 6.32
C CYS A 255 -29.00 1.18 5.33
N ALA A 256 -27.77 0.68 5.20
CA ALA A 256 -26.77 1.16 4.26
C ALA A 256 -25.83 0.03 3.86
N VAL A 257 -25.27 0.12 2.65
CA VAL A 257 -24.25 -0.80 2.13
C VAL A 257 -22.99 -0.01 1.79
N VAL A 258 -21.86 -0.40 2.39
CA VAL A 258 -20.54 0.19 2.14
C VAL A 258 -19.72 -0.81 1.32
N LEU A 259 -19.36 -0.47 0.10
CA LEU A 259 -18.44 -1.26 -0.73
C LEU A 259 -17.00 -0.87 -0.39
N ALA A 260 -16.28 -1.79 0.23
CA ALA A 260 -14.87 -1.67 0.63
C ALA A 260 -13.99 -2.70 -0.07
N THR A 261 -14.41 -3.15 -1.24
CA THR A 261 -13.73 -4.15 -2.07
C THR A 261 -12.69 -3.51 -2.99
N GLU A 262 -11.86 -4.32 -3.63
CA GLU A 262 -10.95 -3.85 -4.68
C GLU A 262 -11.73 -3.27 -5.87
N GLY A 263 -11.07 -2.43 -6.68
CA GLY A 263 -11.69 -1.66 -7.75
C GLY A 263 -12.57 -2.48 -8.71
N PRO A 264 -12.07 -3.59 -9.30
CA PRO A 264 -12.86 -4.41 -10.22
C PRO A 264 -14.12 -5.01 -9.58
N GLU A 265 -14.04 -5.44 -8.33
CA GLU A 265 -15.17 -6.02 -7.61
C GLU A 265 -16.18 -4.94 -7.20
N THR A 266 -15.69 -3.77 -6.77
CA THR A 266 -16.56 -2.61 -6.51
C THR A 266 -17.33 -2.21 -7.76
N ALA A 267 -16.69 -2.17 -8.92
CA ALA A 267 -17.35 -1.86 -10.20
C ALA A 267 -18.42 -2.88 -10.56
N ARG A 268 -18.13 -4.18 -10.36
CA ARG A 268 -19.08 -5.27 -10.61
C ARG A 268 -20.32 -5.13 -9.73
N LEU A 269 -20.12 -4.95 -8.43
CA LEU A 269 -21.21 -4.83 -7.45
C LEU A 269 -22.03 -3.54 -7.66
N ALA A 270 -21.37 -2.42 -7.95
CA ALA A 270 -22.03 -1.14 -8.18
C ALA A 270 -22.73 -1.04 -9.56
N GLY A 271 -22.47 -1.98 -10.47
CA GLY A 271 -22.98 -1.94 -11.84
C GLY A 271 -22.45 -0.74 -12.62
N THR A 272 -21.19 -0.35 -12.36
CA THR A 272 -20.53 0.78 -13.01
C THR A 272 -19.47 0.29 -13.99
N ALA A 273 -18.99 1.18 -14.86
CA ALA A 273 -17.83 0.85 -15.70
C ALA A 273 -16.64 0.46 -14.80
N LYS A 274 -15.84 -0.52 -15.25
CA LYS A 274 -14.60 -0.86 -14.56
C LYS A 274 -13.77 0.41 -14.41
N PRO A 275 -13.15 0.63 -13.23
CA PRO A 275 -12.15 1.69 -13.11
C PRO A 275 -11.06 1.45 -14.17
N GLY A 276 -10.25 2.47 -14.44
CA GLY A 276 -9.07 2.35 -15.31
C GLY A 276 -8.25 1.09 -15.04
N GLY A 277 -7.25 0.82 -15.83
CA GLY A 277 -6.43 -0.38 -15.70
C GLY A 277 -5.91 -0.60 -14.28
N SER A 278 -5.52 -1.81 -13.96
CA SER A 278 -4.81 -2.09 -12.71
C SER A 278 -3.43 -2.66 -12.99
N ARG A 279 -2.47 -2.32 -12.15
CA ARG A 279 -1.08 -2.75 -12.17
C ARG A 279 -0.92 -3.99 -11.31
N GLY A 280 -0.07 -4.91 -11.76
CA GLY A 280 0.26 -6.12 -11.02
C GLY A 280 1.73 -6.18 -10.68
N GLU A 281 2.07 -7.07 -9.76
CA GLU A 281 3.44 -7.42 -9.42
C GLU A 281 3.58 -8.94 -9.20
N ILE A 282 4.81 -9.41 -9.33
CA ILE A 282 5.21 -10.75 -8.90
C ILE A 282 6.26 -10.56 -7.81
N CYS A 283 6.03 -11.19 -6.67
CA CYS A 283 6.97 -11.18 -5.56
C CYS A 283 7.49 -12.59 -5.32
N LEU A 284 8.81 -12.78 -5.44
CA LEU A 284 9.48 -14.06 -5.20
C LEU A 284 10.22 -14.00 -3.87
N TYR A 285 10.12 -15.08 -3.09
CA TYR A 285 10.81 -15.22 -1.82
C TYR A 285 11.81 -16.37 -1.87
N PHE A 286 13.02 -16.08 -1.39
CA PHE A 286 14.08 -17.05 -1.25
C PHE A 286 14.63 -17.07 0.17
N ALA A 287 15.04 -18.25 0.62
CA ALA A 287 15.83 -18.44 1.83
C ALA A 287 17.32 -18.59 1.47
N ALA A 288 18.18 -17.95 2.23
CA ALA A 288 19.62 -18.05 2.07
C ALA A 288 20.33 -18.13 3.44
N LYS A 289 21.49 -18.78 3.49
CA LYS A 289 22.35 -18.83 4.70
C LYS A 289 23.11 -17.53 4.93
N GLN A 290 23.44 -16.84 3.85
CA GLN A 290 24.09 -15.53 3.87
C GLN A 290 23.24 -14.53 3.09
N PRO A 291 23.06 -13.30 3.56
CA PRO A 291 22.32 -12.29 2.85
C PRO A 291 23.16 -11.71 1.70
N PRO A 292 22.55 -11.34 0.56
CA PRO A 292 23.29 -10.71 -0.54
C PRO A 292 23.74 -9.28 -0.23
N VAL A 293 23.13 -8.66 0.78
CA VAL A 293 23.48 -7.34 1.33
C VAL A 293 23.32 -7.37 2.85
N ASP A 294 24.22 -6.72 3.58
CA ASP A 294 24.28 -6.73 5.06
C ASP A 294 23.51 -5.57 5.71
N ASP A 295 23.11 -4.58 4.93
CA ASP A 295 22.46 -3.39 5.43
C ASP A 295 20.93 -3.41 5.09
N PRO A 296 20.08 -2.81 5.94
CA PRO A 296 18.62 -2.79 5.73
C PRO A 296 18.18 -1.77 4.66
N TYR A 297 18.82 -1.80 3.49
CA TYR A 297 18.47 -0.98 2.34
C TYR A 297 17.65 -1.77 1.32
N ILE A 298 16.80 -1.07 0.57
CA ILE A 298 16.25 -1.60 -0.67
C ILE A 298 17.34 -1.56 -1.74
N VAL A 299 17.47 -2.65 -2.51
CA VAL A 299 18.34 -2.73 -3.70
C VAL A 299 17.48 -2.46 -4.93
N LEU A 300 17.88 -1.49 -5.75
CA LEU A 300 17.17 -1.05 -6.94
C LEU A 300 17.96 -1.38 -8.22
N ASN A 301 17.22 -1.75 -9.26
CA ASN A 301 17.76 -1.95 -10.60
C ASN A 301 17.89 -0.63 -11.36
N GLY A 302 19.02 0.02 -11.26
CA GLY A 302 19.34 1.25 -12.03
C GLY A 302 19.89 1.01 -13.44
N GLU A 303 19.91 -0.25 -13.91
CA GLU A 303 20.38 -0.62 -15.25
C GLU A 303 19.34 -0.35 -16.35
N GLY A 304 18.05 -0.29 -15.98
CA GLY A 304 16.94 -0.12 -16.92
C GLY A 304 16.67 -1.33 -17.82
N ARG A 305 17.14 -2.51 -17.42
CA ARG A 305 16.97 -3.80 -18.13
C ARG A 305 16.81 -4.94 -17.13
N GLY A 306 16.31 -6.07 -17.58
CA GLY A 306 16.02 -7.23 -16.74
C GLY A 306 14.60 -7.21 -16.17
N LEU A 307 14.25 -8.25 -15.42
CA LEU A 307 12.94 -8.44 -14.81
C LEU A 307 12.87 -7.85 -13.39
N VAL A 308 13.98 -7.94 -12.66
CA VAL A 308 14.05 -7.51 -11.26
C VAL A 308 13.98 -6.00 -11.18
N ASN A 309 12.95 -5.47 -10.55
CA ASN A 309 12.86 -4.05 -10.22
C ASN A 309 13.61 -3.72 -8.92
N SER A 310 13.37 -4.53 -7.90
CA SER A 310 13.99 -4.32 -6.59
C SER A 310 14.15 -5.63 -5.83
N LEU A 311 15.07 -5.60 -4.86
CA LEU A 311 15.30 -6.69 -3.91
C LEU A 311 15.44 -6.10 -2.51
N THR A 312 14.93 -6.81 -1.52
CA THR A 312 15.14 -6.52 -0.10
C THR A 312 15.50 -7.78 0.66
N VAL A 313 16.09 -7.61 1.84
CA VAL A 313 16.32 -8.70 2.79
C VAL A 313 15.51 -8.38 4.06
N PRO A 314 14.20 -8.73 4.09
CA PRO A 314 13.32 -8.39 5.21
C PRO A 314 13.84 -8.82 6.57
N SER A 315 14.55 -9.94 6.65
CA SER A 315 15.15 -10.44 7.91
C SER A 315 16.33 -9.62 8.43
N ILE A 316 16.95 -8.76 7.61
CA ILE A 316 17.92 -7.75 8.07
C ILE A 316 17.20 -6.55 8.67
N VAL A 317 16.03 -6.20 8.16
CA VAL A 317 15.20 -5.12 8.68
C VAL A 317 14.50 -5.55 9.97
N ALA A 318 13.81 -6.70 9.93
CA ALA A 318 13.06 -7.29 11.03
C ALA A 318 13.47 -8.76 11.21
N ARG A 319 14.19 -9.04 12.29
CA ARG A 319 14.84 -10.35 12.48
C ARG A 319 13.87 -11.54 12.49
N ASN A 320 12.64 -11.31 12.93
CA ASN A 320 11.59 -12.33 12.99
C ASN A 320 11.14 -12.85 11.62
N TYR A 321 11.51 -12.17 10.53
CA TYR A 321 11.13 -12.60 9.17
C TYR A 321 11.82 -13.88 8.69
N ALA A 322 12.85 -14.36 9.42
CA ALA A 322 13.50 -15.64 9.09
C ALA A 322 13.89 -16.40 10.38
N PRO A 323 13.99 -17.74 10.31
CA PRO A 323 14.57 -18.55 11.37
C PRO A 323 16.01 -18.17 11.67
N ALA A 324 16.48 -18.50 12.88
CA ALA A 324 17.86 -18.24 13.28
C ALA A 324 18.88 -18.87 12.32
N GLY A 325 19.87 -18.11 11.88
CA GLY A 325 20.91 -18.55 10.96
C GLY A 325 20.48 -18.60 9.48
N GLN A 326 19.31 -18.04 9.16
CA GLN A 326 18.83 -17.90 7.79
C GLN A 326 18.39 -16.45 7.50
N HIS A 327 18.30 -16.12 6.22
CA HIS A 327 17.85 -14.83 5.71
C HIS A 327 16.74 -15.00 4.70
N LEU A 328 15.74 -14.11 4.79
CA LEU A 328 14.67 -14.02 3.81
C LEU A 328 15.04 -12.95 2.78
N ILE A 329 14.98 -13.31 1.51
CA ILE A 329 15.18 -12.43 0.37
C ILE A 329 13.85 -12.27 -0.34
N SER A 330 13.44 -11.04 -0.59
CA SER A 330 12.22 -10.67 -1.32
C SER A 330 12.61 -9.94 -2.61
N VAL A 331 12.14 -10.46 -3.75
CA VAL A 331 12.43 -9.92 -5.08
C VAL A 331 11.13 -9.49 -5.75
N VAL A 332 11.11 -8.28 -6.31
CA VAL A 332 9.93 -7.70 -6.96
C VAL A 332 10.15 -7.59 -8.47
N VAL A 333 9.20 -8.14 -9.21
CA VAL A 333 9.06 -7.98 -10.65
C VAL A 333 7.77 -7.22 -10.93
N ILE A 334 7.84 -6.11 -11.66
CA ILE A 334 6.68 -5.27 -11.97
C ILE A 334 5.95 -5.82 -13.20
N GLY A 335 4.62 -5.84 -13.14
CA GLY A 335 3.76 -6.18 -14.25
C GLY A 335 3.10 -7.55 -14.10
N ARG A 336 2.32 -7.89 -15.14
CA ARG A 336 1.57 -9.16 -15.23
C ARG A 336 2.22 -10.00 -16.31
N LEU A 337 3.31 -10.66 -15.98
CA LEU A 337 3.97 -11.54 -16.93
C LEU A 337 3.10 -12.79 -17.20
N ASN A 338 2.89 -13.10 -18.47
CA ASN A 338 2.16 -14.29 -18.90
C ASN A 338 3.12 -15.47 -19.09
N ILE A 339 3.94 -15.73 -18.07
CA ILE A 339 4.85 -16.87 -17.97
C ILE A 339 4.59 -17.57 -16.64
N ASP A 340 4.85 -18.89 -16.56
CA ASP A 340 4.61 -19.66 -15.34
C ASP A 340 5.62 -19.32 -14.22
N ASP A 341 5.32 -19.74 -12.99
CA ASP A 341 6.14 -19.40 -11.82
C ASP A 341 7.55 -19.98 -11.87
N ARG A 342 7.73 -21.18 -12.49
CA ARG A 342 9.03 -21.81 -12.62
C ARG A 342 9.92 -21.03 -13.59
N SER A 343 9.37 -20.60 -14.72
CA SER A 343 10.09 -19.78 -15.71
C SER A 343 10.46 -18.41 -15.13
N VAL A 344 9.54 -17.73 -14.43
CA VAL A 344 9.86 -16.46 -13.75
C VAL A 344 10.96 -16.64 -12.71
N GLU A 345 10.90 -17.70 -11.91
CA GLU A 345 11.92 -18.01 -10.90
C GLU A 345 13.29 -18.25 -11.54
N ALA A 346 13.35 -19.00 -12.64
CA ALA A 346 14.58 -19.29 -13.36
C ALA A 346 15.20 -18.01 -13.95
N ASP A 347 14.40 -17.18 -14.62
CA ASP A 347 14.86 -15.92 -15.24
C ASP A 347 15.36 -14.93 -14.17
N VAL A 348 14.63 -14.80 -13.05
CA VAL A 348 15.02 -13.96 -11.91
C VAL A 348 16.32 -14.48 -11.28
N ARG A 349 16.47 -15.79 -11.11
CA ARG A 349 17.68 -16.42 -10.55
C ARG A 349 18.90 -16.18 -11.45
N GLU A 350 18.74 -16.30 -12.77
CA GLU A 350 19.80 -16.00 -13.73
C GLU A 350 20.23 -14.54 -13.62
N GLU A 351 19.28 -13.59 -13.57
CA GLU A 351 19.59 -12.17 -13.40
C GLU A 351 20.30 -11.89 -12.06
N LEU A 352 19.80 -12.46 -10.95
CA LEU A 352 20.40 -12.29 -9.63
C LEU A 352 21.81 -12.93 -9.53
N THR A 353 22.06 -14.01 -10.27
CA THR A 353 23.41 -14.59 -10.38
C THR A 353 24.40 -13.60 -11.03
N GLN A 354 23.95 -12.81 -12.00
CA GLN A 354 24.77 -11.72 -12.57
C GLN A 354 24.97 -10.55 -11.58
N TRP A 355 24.09 -10.42 -10.58
CA TRP A 355 24.19 -9.36 -9.57
C TRP A 355 25.11 -9.73 -8.41
N PHE A 356 24.92 -10.91 -7.86
CA PHE A 356 25.51 -11.33 -6.60
C PHE A 356 26.49 -12.51 -6.73
N GLY A 357 26.56 -13.15 -7.87
CA GLY A 357 27.44 -14.30 -8.08
C GLY A 357 26.76 -15.66 -7.97
N PRO A 358 27.55 -16.75 -8.08
CA PRO A 358 27.03 -18.11 -8.16
C PRO A 358 26.32 -18.60 -6.89
N GLU A 359 26.53 -17.94 -5.75
CA GLU A 359 25.87 -18.24 -4.48
C GLU A 359 24.33 -18.12 -4.53
N VAL A 360 23.80 -17.39 -5.51
CA VAL A 360 22.36 -17.29 -5.77
C VAL A 360 21.75 -18.66 -6.12
N ASN A 361 22.55 -19.58 -6.67
CA ASN A 361 22.10 -20.93 -6.99
C ASN A 361 21.82 -21.79 -5.74
N ASP A 362 22.41 -21.43 -4.60
CA ASP A 362 22.19 -22.10 -3.32
C ASP A 362 20.96 -21.56 -2.57
N TRP A 363 20.32 -20.51 -3.07
CA TRP A 363 19.10 -19.96 -2.45
C TRP A 363 17.92 -20.92 -2.66
N CYS A 364 17.21 -21.23 -1.59
CA CYS A 364 16.00 -22.04 -1.65
C CYS A 364 14.81 -21.15 -2.01
N HIS A 365 14.13 -21.42 -3.13
CA HIS A 365 12.88 -20.76 -3.47
C HIS A 365 11.78 -21.21 -2.50
N LEU A 366 11.14 -20.27 -1.81
CA LEU A 366 10.08 -20.53 -0.84
C LEU A 366 8.70 -20.38 -1.48
N LYS A 367 8.47 -19.26 -2.17
CA LYS A 367 7.15 -18.95 -2.72
C LYS A 367 7.22 -17.85 -3.78
N THR A 368 6.32 -17.93 -4.76
CA THR A 368 6.00 -16.86 -5.71
C THR A 368 4.57 -16.40 -5.48
N TYR A 369 4.37 -15.10 -5.26
CA TYR A 369 3.05 -14.47 -5.21
C TYR A 369 2.82 -13.65 -6.47
N ARG A 370 1.67 -13.85 -7.12
CA ARG A 370 1.20 -13.05 -8.25
C ARG A 370 0.03 -12.20 -7.82
N ILE A 371 0.24 -10.91 -7.78
CA ILE A 371 -0.78 -9.96 -7.39
C ILE A 371 -1.27 -9.23 -8.64
N VAL A 372 -2.38 -9.72 -9.20
CA VAL A 372 -2.93 -9.22 -10.47
C VAL A 372 -3.48 -7.81 -10.34
N HIS A 373 -4.06 -7.50 -9.18
CA HIS A 373 -4.67 -6.21 -8.86
C HIS A 373 -3.96 -5.57 -7.66
N ALA A 374 -2.65 -5.34 -7.77
CA ALA A 374 -1.85 -4.78 -6.70
C ALA A 374 -2.18 -3.29 -6.47
N LEU A 375 -2.25 -2.50 -7.54
CA LEU A 375 -2.64 -1.08 -7.53
C LEU A 375 -3.52 -0.75 -8.73
N PRO A 376 -4.46 0.21 -8.62
CA PRO A 376 -5.07 0.84 -9.78
C PRO A 376 -4.06 1.71 -10.53
N GLU A 377 -4.28 1.93 -11.81
CA GLU A 377 -3.56 2.96 -12.54
C GLU A 377 -3.89 4.35 -11.98
N GLN A 378 -2.89 5.22 -11.99
CA GLN A 378 -2.97 6.54 -11.37
C GLN A 378 -2.63 7.66 -12.38
N PRO A 379 -3.26 7.69 -13.57
CA PRO A 379 -2.97 8.73 -14.55
C PRO A 379 -3.44 10.10 -14.06
N PRO A 380 -2.76 11.19 -14.43
CA PRO A 380 -3.26 12.53 -14.17
C PRO A 380 -4.51 12.85 -15.02
N PRO A 381 -5.46 13.68 -14.53
CA PRO A 381 -5.43 14.29 -13.21
C PRO A 381 -6.01 13.37 -12.12
N MET A 382 -5.23 13.13 -11.07
CA MET A 382 -5.75 12.41 -9.90
C MET A 382 -6.69 13.32 -9.08
N PRO A 383 -7.84 12.80 -8.63
CA PRO A 383 -8.73 13.55 -7.76
C PRO A 383 -8.07 13.86 -6.42
N ASP A 384 -8.59 14.87 -5.72
CA ASP A 384 -8.23 15.12 -4.33
C ASP A 384 -8.81 13.99 -3.46
N PRO A 385 -7.97 13.18 -2.80
CA PRO A 385 -8.45 12.04 -2.01
C PRO A 385 -9.13 12.46 -0.70
N THR A 386 -9.07 13.73 -0.34
CA THR A 386 -9.80 14.28 0.82
C THR A 386 -11.22 14.70 0.47
N VAL A 387 -11.51 14.87 -0.82
CA VAL A 387 -12.85 15.22 -1.32
C VAL A 387 -13.55 13.96 -1.80
N ARG A 388 -14.69 13.65 -1.20
CA ARG A 388 -15.45 12.47 -1.57
C ARG A 388 -16.35 12.70 -2.77
N SER A 389 -16.32 11.75 -3.66
CA SER A 389 -17.43 11.52 -4.57
C SER A 389 -18.54 10.78 -3.81
N ALA A 390 -19.56 11.50 -3.38
CA ALA A 390 -20.74 10.87 -2.80
C ALA A 390 -21.28 9.85 -3.79
N ALA A 391 -21.46 8.59 -3.36
CA ALA A 391 -22.15 7.60 -4.17
C ALA A 391 -23.57 8.12 -4.47
N LYS A 392 -23.90 8.28 -5.75
CA LYS A 392 -25.14 8.90 -6.21
C LYS A 392 -26.40 8.04 -5.96
N LYS A 393 -26.27 6.86 -5.37
CA LYS A 393 -27.39 5.98 -5.03
C LYS A 393 -27.64 6.04 -3.55
N THR A 394 -28.85 6.44 -3.14
CA THR A 394 -29.30 6.49 -1.75
C THR A 394 -29.01 5.16 -1.06
N GLY A 395 -28.24 5.17 0.02
CA GLY A 395 -27.96 4.01 0.85
C GLY A 395 -26.81 3.10 0.39
N ILE A 396 -26.10 3.43 -0.72
CA ILE A 396 -24.90 2.69 -1.18
C ILE A 396 -23.71 3.63 -1.18
N TYR A 397 -22.64 3.24 -0.48
CA TYR A 397 -21.42 4.01 -0.30
C TYR A 397 -20.22 3.21 -0.82
N VAL A 398 -19.15 3.90 -1.17
CA VAL A 398 -17.91 3.27 -1.65
C VAL A 398 -16.72 3.83 -0.87
N CYS A 399 -15.80 2.99 -0.44
CA CYS A 399 -14.52 3.38 0.13
C CYS A 399 -13.38 2.53 -0.43
N GLY A 400 -12.15 2.88 -0.06
CA GLY A 400 -10.95 2.24 -0.58
C GLY A 400 -10.39 2.97 -1.79
N GLU A 401 -9.74 2.22 -2.67
CA GLU A 401 -9.00 2.76 -3.82
C GLU A 401 -9.88 3.13 -5.02
N TYR A 402 -11.14 2.72 -5.01
CA TYR A 402 -12.06 3.01 -6.11
C TYR A 402 -12.30 4.52 -6.24
N GLY A 403 -11.77 5.13 -7.31
CA GLY A 403 -11.87 6.58 -7.53
C GLY A 403 -11.02 7.44 -6.59
N SER A 404 -10.01 6.87 -5.91
CA SER A 404 -9.12 7.56 -4.99
C SER A 404 -7.67 7.15 -5.22
N VAL A 405 -6.75 7.72 -4.44
CA VAL A 405 -5.33 7.32 -4.41
C VAL A 405 -5.21 6.00 -3.66
N PRO A 406 -4.47 4.99 -4.19
CA PRO A 406 -4.24 3.73 -3.48
C PRO A 406 -3.21 3.87 -2.36
N GLY A 407 -3.21 2.90 -1.44
CA GLY A 407 -2.25 2.74 -0.36
C GLY A 407 -2.88 2.75 1.03
N ILE A 408 -2.08 2.34 2.04
CA ILE A 408 -2.53 2.18 3.42
C ILE A 408 -3.18 3.46 3.97
N GLN A 409 -2.51 4.60 3.80
CA GLN A 409 -2.99 5.92 4.22
C GLN A 409 -4.41 6.21 3.72
N TRP A 410 -4.62 5.99 2.42
CA TRP A 410 -5.84 6.37 1.76
C TRP A 410 -6.98 5.37 1.99
N ALA A 411 -6.65 4.10 2.14
CA ALA A 411 -7.61 3.09 2.54
C ALA A 411 -8.19 3.40 3.93
N LEU A 412 -7.33 3.73 4.90
CA LEU A 412 -7.75 4.12 6.26
C LEU A 412 -8.59 5.39 6.25
N LEU A 413 -8.11 6.45 5.59
CA LEU A 413 -8.81 7.74 5.49
C LEU A 413 -10.17 7.57 4.80
N SER A 414 -10.20 6.89 3.68
CA SER A 414 -11.41 6.64 2.90
C SER A 414 -12.45 5.86 3.69
N GLY A 415 -12.06 4.82 4.42
CA GLY A 415 -12.95 4.07 5.30
C GLY A 415 -13.56 4.94 6.40
N HIS A 416 -12.73 5.70 7.11
CA HIS A 416 -13.16 6.64 8.14
C HIS A 416 -14.15 7.67 7.59
N GLN A 417 -13.79 8.36 6.52
CA GLN A 417 -14.67 9.34 5.90
C GLN A 417 -15.98 8.73 5.38
N THR A 418 -16.03 7.45 4.91
CA THR A 418 -17.30 6.81 4.50
C THR A 418 -18.21 6.60 5.69
N ALA A 419 -17.66 6.16 6.80
CA ALA A 419 -18.44 6.05 8.03
C ALA A 419 -19.03 7.42 8.44
N GLU A 420 -18.24 8.50 8.40
CA GLU A 420 -18.72 9.86 8.67
C GLU A 420 -19.89 10.26 7.75
N GLN A 421 -19.82 9.90 6.46
CA GLN A 421 -20.92 10.19 5.54
C GLN A 421 -22.14 9.35 5.83
N VAL A 422 -21.97 8.06 6.14
CA VAL A 422 -23.07 7.19 6.56
C VAL A 422 -23.76 7.72 7.81
N LEU A 423 -23.00 8.13 8.83
CA LEU A 423 -23.52 8.73 10.07
C LEU A 423 -24.36 9.97 9.78
N LYS A 424 -23.82 10.87 8.96
CA LYS A 424 -24.52 12.10 8.58
C LYS A 424 -25.82 11.85 7.81
N ASP A 425 -25.86 10.83 6.96
CA ASP A 425 -27.03 10.50 6.15
C ASP A 425 -28.07 9.70 6.94
N LEU A 426 -27.66 9.03 8.02
CA LEU A 426 -28.56 8.33 8.97
C LEU A 426 -29.14 9.27 10.03
N GLU A 427 -28.54 10.46 10.26
CA GLU A 427 -29.18 11.47 11.11
C GLU A 427 -30.50 11.93 10.47
N PRO A 428 -31.62 11.90 11.19
CA PRO A 428 -32.86 12.43 10.65
C PRO A 428 -32.68 13.91 10.33
N HIS A 429 -33.07 14.32 9.12
CA HIS A 429 -33.06 15.72 8.72
C HIS A 429 -33.79 16.55 9.79
N ARG A 430 -33.02 17.38 10.49
CA ARG A 430 -33.56 18.38 11.41
C ARG A 430 -34.25 19.50 10.67
#